data_52a6c50600723ff8772153fe18207d21
#
_entry.id   52a6c50600723ff8772153fe18207d21
#
_cell.length_a   1.000
_cell.length_b   1.000
_cell.length_c   1.000
_cell.angle_alpha   90.00
_cell.angle_beta   90.00
_cell.angle_gamma   90.00
#
_symmetry.space_group_name_H-M   'P 1'
#
loop_
_entity.id
_entity.type
_entity.pdbx_description
1 polymer ?
#
loop_
_entity_poly.entity_id
_entity_poly.type
_entity_poly.pdbx_seq_one_letter_code
_entity_poly.pdbx_strand_id
1 'polypeptide(L)'
;MLLIYLRFYYKMLKDFFMGFRTMKKSYKSTMYACFTGYIVQAIINNFAPLLFVTFQKTFDIPLSQITALITVNFVIQLLIDLLSAGFIDKIGYRASAVLSHVFAAVGLILLTVLPEVFTSPFVGLLIAVIIYAVGRFT
;
A
#
# COMPACT_ATOMS: atom_id res chain seq x y z
N MET A 1 -11.95 -8.41 13.37
CA MET A 1 -11.38 -8.58 12.02
C MET A 1 -10.21 -7.62 11.77
N LEU A 2 -10.38 -6.32 12.01
CA LEU A 2 -9.34 -5.29 11.85
C LEU A 2 -8.06 -5.59 12.66
N LEU A 3 -8.19 -5.98 13.93
CA LEU A 3 -7.07 -6.31 14.81
C LEU A 3 -6.22 -7.48 14.33
N ILE A 4 -6.82 -8.46 13.65
CA ILE A 4 -6.12 -9.62 13.09
C ILE A 4 -5.27 -9.17 11.90
N TYR A 5 -5.79 -8.29 11.04
CA TYR A 5 -5.08 -7.74 9.90
C TYR A 5 -3.94 -6.81 10.34
N LEU A 6 -4.18 -5.96 11.34
CA LEU A 6 -3.15 -5.08 11.92
C LEU A 6 -2.00 -5.91 12.52
N ARG A 7 -2.33 -6.99 13.22
CA ARG A 7 -1.35 -7.90 13.86
C ARG A 7 -0.55 -8.70 12.82
N PHE A 8 -1.21 -9.13 11.75
CA PHE A 8 -0.57 -9.83 10.63
C PHE A 8 0.38 -8.89 9.89
N TYR A 9 -0.06 -7.66 9.60
CA TYR A 9 0.73 -6.64 8.93
C TYR A 9 1.92 -6.19 9.78
N TYR A 10 1.72 -5.98 11.09
CA TYR A 10 2.79 -5.64 12.03
C TYR A 10 3.84 -6.76 12.12
N LYS A 11 3.40 -8.00 12.19
CA LYS A 11 4.30 -9.16 12.21
C LYS A 11 5.12 -9.25 10.92
N MET A 12 4.48 -9.06 9.78
CA MET A 12 5.11 -9.09 8.46
C MET A 12 6.11 -7.94 8.29
N LEU A 13 5.76 -6.73 8.73
CA LEU A 13 6.66 -5.58 8.74
C LEU A 13 7.87 -5.83 9.67
N LYS A 14 7.63 -6.39 10.85
CA LYS A 14 8.69 -6.73 11.82
C LYS A 14 9.65 -7.79 11.25
N ASP A 15 9.12 -8.83 10.63
CA ASP A 15 9.93 -9.90 10.02
C ASP A 15 10.72 -9.38 8.81
N PHE A 16 10.13 -8.47 8.02
CA PHE A 16 10.81 -7.76 6.94
C PHE A 16 11.95 -6.89 7.47
N PHE A 17 11.72 -6.07 8.52
CA PHE A 17 12.76 -5.25 9.14
C PHE A 17 13.84 -6.07 9.85
N MET A 18 13.49 -7.20 10.46
CA MET A 18 14.43 -8.10 11.11
C MET A 18 15.31 -8.82 10.09
N GLY A 19 14.74 -9.26 8.96
CA GLY A 19 15.50 -9.79 7.82
C GLY A 19 16.51 -8.78 7.26
N PHE A 20 16.18 -7.50 7.29
CA PHE A 20 17.06 -6.42 6.82
C PHE A 20 18.28 -6.20 7.74
N ARG A 21 18.15 -6.46 9.05
CA ARG A 21 19.20 -6.22 10.06
C ARG A 21 20.27 -7.32 10.11
N THR A 22 19.92 -8.53 9.68
CA THR A 22 20.79 -9.72 9.78
C THR A 22 21.52 -10.09 8.49
N MET A 23 21.39 -9.29 7.42
CA MET A 23 21.90 -9.63 6.11
C MET A 23 23.42 -9.42 6.00
N LYS A 24 24.21 -10.46 6.20
CA LYS A 24 25.53 -10.61 5.58
C LYS A 24 25.37 -10.49 4.05
N LYS A 25 26.28 -9.76 3.41
CA LYS A 25 26.40 -9.55 1.95
C LYS A 25 26.36 -10.87 1.15
N SER A 26 25.20 -11.50 1.02
CA SER A 26 24.99 -12.66 0.16
C SER A 26 23.95 -12.32 -0.89
N TYR A 27 24.28 -12.52 -2.14
CA TYR A 27 23.40 -12.31 -3.30
C TYR A 27 22.06 -13.06 -3.15
N LYS A 28 22.09 -14.25 -2.58
CA LYS A 28 20.91 -15.07 -2.28
C LYS A 28 19.95 -14.40 -1.30
N SER A 29 20.46 -13.73 -0.29
CA SER A 29 19.66 -13.05 0.72
C SER A 29 18.89 -11.85 0.14
N THR A 30 19.51 -11.09 -0.75
CA THR A 30 18.85 -9.99 -1.48
C THR A 30 17.75 -10.51 -2.39
N MET A 31 17.99 -11.61 -3.09
CA MET A 31 17.01 -12.25 -3.96
C MET A 31 15.76 -12.73 -3.17
N TYR A 32 15.94 -13.36 -2.01
CA TYR A 32 14.84 -13.77 -1.14
C TYR A 32 14.05 -12.56 -0.60
N ALA A 33 14.74 -11.49 -0.22
CA ALA A 33 14.09 -10.27 0.25
C ALA A 33 13.22 -9.62 -0.85
N CYS A 34 13.74 -9.54 -2.08
CA CYS A 34 12.97 -9.03 -3.22
C CYS A 34 11.77 -9.93 -3.53
N PHE A 35 11.94 -11.24 -3.49
CA PHE A 35 10.86 -12.19 -3.76
C PHE A 35 9.74 -12.08 -2.71
N THR A 36 10.11 -11.97 -1.43
CA THR A 36 9.16 -11.77 -0.34
C THR A 36 8.43 -10.43 -0.50
N GLY A 37 9.15 -9.35 -0.84
CA GLY A 37 8.57 -8.04 -1.12
C GLY A 37 7.55 -8.10 -2.27
N TYR A 38 7.84 -8.85 -3.32
CA TYR A 38 6.95 -9.03 -4.47
C TYR A 38 5.64 -9.75 -4.10
N ILE A 39 5.73 -10.80 -3.27
CA ILE A 39 4.55 -11.51 -2.77
C ILE A 39 3.68 -10.60 -1.92
N VAL A 40 4.29 -9.83 -1.03
CA VAL A 40 3.60 -8.84 -0.19
C VAL A 40 2.88 -7.82 -1.04
N GLN A 41 3.55 -7.27 -2.04
CA GLN A 41 2.98 -6.30 -2.95
C GLN A 41 1.80 -6.88 -3.75
N ALA A 42 1.90 -8.12 -4.21
CA ALA A 42 0.80 -8.79 -4.90
C ALA A 42 -0.43 -8.94 -3.99
N ILE A 43 -0.24 -9.29 -2.73
CA ILE A 43 -1.33 -9.40 -1.74
C ILE A 43 -1.98 -8.03 -1.54
N ILE A 44 -1.20 -6.98 -1.32
CA ILE A 44 -1.69 -5.61 -1.09
C ILE A 44 -2.47 -5.11 -2.31
N ASN A 45 -1.97 -5.36 -3.52
CA ASN A 45 -2.61 -4.94 -4.76
C ASN A 45 -4.00 -5.55 -4.97
N ASN A 46 -4.18 -6.80 -4.56
CA ASN A 46 -5.46 -7.48 -4.67
C ASN A 46 -6.40 -7.18 -3.49
N PHE A 47 -5.85 -6.75 -2.36
CA PHE A 47 -6.62 -6.48 -1.15
C PHE A 47 -7.42 -5.16 -1.23
N ALA A 48 -6.88 -4.13 -1.85
CA ALA A 48 -7.52 -2.82 -1.96
C ALA A 48 -8.88 -2.88 -2.70
N PRO A 49 -9.01 -3.54 -3.87
CA PRO A 49 -10.30 -3.71 -4.53
C PRO A 49 -11.34 -4.46 -3.68
N LEU A 50 -10.90 -5.45 -2.90
CA LEU A 50 -11.77 -6.17 -1.96
C LEU A 50 -12.30 -5.27 -0.85
N LEU A 51 -11.45 -4.40 -0.32
CA LEU A 51 -11.85 -3.40 0.67
C LEU A 51 -12.89 -2.43 0.12
N PHE A 52 -12.77 -2.00 -1.13
CA PHE A 52 -13.74 -1.12 -1.76
C PHE A 52 -15.13 -1.74 -1.85
N VAL A 53 -15.24 -3.03 -2.15
CA VAL A 53 -16.53 -3.75 -2.13
C VAL A 53 -17.11 -3.81 -0.72
N THR A 54 -16.26 -3.98 0.28
CA THR A 54 -16.69 -3.96 1.69
C THR A 54 -17.17 -2.56 2.10
N PHE A 55 -16.45 -1.52 1.72
CA PHE A 55 -16.85 -0.13 2.00
C PHE A 55 -18.14 0.27 1.30
N GLN A 56 -18.37 -0.21 0.08
CA GLN A 56 -19.63 -0.02 -0.62
C GLN A 56 -20.82 -0.50 0.23
N LYS A 57 -20.69 -1.69 0.82
CA LYS A 57 -21.76 -2.26 1.64
C LYS A 57 -21.89 -1.61 3.01
N THR A 58 -20.77 -1.18 3.60
CA THR A 58 -20.75 -0.63 4.97
C THR A 58 -21.21 0.83 5.02
N PHE A 59 -20.84 1.62 4.02
CA PHE A 59 -21.13 3.07 3.98
C PHE A 59 -22.21 3.44 2.95
N ASP A 60 -22.86 2.44 2.33
CA ASP A 60 -23.89 2.60 1.29
C ASP A 60 -23.47 3.54 0.15
N ILE A 61 -22.18 3.42 -0.25
CA ILE A 61 -21.58 4.26 -1.29
C ILE A 61 -22.05 3.73 -2.65
N PRO A 62 -22.57 4.58 -3.55
CA PRO A 62 -22.99 4.13 -4.87
C PRO A 62 -21.81 3.56 -5.69
N LEU A 63 -22.10 2.55 -6.50
CA LEU A 63 -21.09 1.84 -7.31
C LEU A 63 -20.30 2.78 -8.21
N SER A 64 -20.91 3.87 -8.68
CA SER A 64 -20.24 4.89 -9.51
C SER A 64 -19.08 5.56 -8.78
N GLN A 65 -19.23 5.84 -7.49
CA GLN A 65 -18.17 6.45 -6.66
C GLN A 65 -17.05 5.45 -6.37
N ILE A 66 -17.38 4.19 -6.14
CA ILE A 66 -16.37 3.12 -5.98
C ILE A 66 -15.54 2.94 -7.25
N THR A 67 -16.21 2.94 -8.42
CA THR A 67 -15.52 2.87 -9.71
C THR A 67 -14.60 4.08 -9.92
N ALA A 68 -15.04 5.27 -9.53
CA ALA A 68 -14.21 6.47 -9.58
C ALA A 68 -12.97 6.34 -8.67
N LEU A 69 -13.09 5.81 -7.46
CA LEU A 69 -11.96 5.55 -6.57
C LEU A 69 -10.94 4.58 -7.18
N ILE A 70 -11.43 3.51 -7.79
CA ILE A 70 -10.57 2.53 -8.48
C ILE A 70 -9.84 3.20 -9.65
N THR A 71 -10.54 3.99 -10.44
CA THR A 71 -9.96 4.70 -11.58
C THR A 71 -8.89 5.69 -11.13
N VAL A 72 -9.17 6.50 -10.11
CA VAL A 72 -8.21 7.43 -9.52
C VAL A 72 -6.98 6.71 -9.00
N ASN A 73 -7.17 5.58 -8.30
CA ASN A 73 -6.06 4.76 -7.83
C ASN A 73 -5.15 4.30 -8.97
N PHE A 74 -5.72 3.80 -10.07
CA PHE A 74 -4.93 3.37 -11.24
C PHE A 74 -4.23 4.53 -11.96
N VAL A 75 -4.89 5.67 -12.11
CA VAL A 75 -4.30 6.86 -12.74
C VAL A 75 -3.11 7.36 -11.93
N ILE A 76 -3.27 7.48 -10.60
CA ILE A 76 -2.19 7.89 -9.71
C ILE A 76 -1.04 6.87 -9.75
N GLN A 77 -1.36 5.58 -9.72
CA GLN A 77 -0.37 4.52 -9.85
C GLN A 77 0.46 4.69 -11.12
N LEU A 78 -0.19 4.86 -12.27
CA LEU A 78 0.48 5.04 -13.56
C LEU A 78 1.41 6.27 -13.55
N LEU A 79 0.95 7.38 -13.00
CA LEU A 79 1.75 8.61 -12.87
C LEU A 79 2.97 8.40 -11.96
N ILE A 80 2.76 7.72 -10.84
CA ILE A 80 3.85 7.41 -9.89
C ILE A 80 4.86 6.46 -10.52
N ASP A 81 4.41 5.43 -11.23
CA ASP A 81 5.30 4.47 -11.91
C ASP A 81 6.16 5.19 -12.97
N LEU A 82 5.57 6.12 -13.72
CA LEU A 82 6.29 6.92 -14.70
C LEU A 82 7.34 7.84 -14.05
N LEU A 83 6.98 8.49 -12.94
CA LEU A 83 7.89 9.37 -12.20
C LEU A 83 8.97 8.59 -11.45
N SER A 84 8.65 7.39 -10.98
CA SER A 84 9.55 6.55 -10.19
C SER A 84 10.77 6.10 -10.99
N ALA A 85 10.63 5.90 -12.30
CA ALA A 85 11.71 5.52 -13.18
C ALA A 85 12.91 6.49 -13.12
N GLY A 86 12.64 7.80 -12.97
CA GLY A 86 13.71 8.81 -12.83
C GLY A 86 14.12 9.13 -11.39
N PHE A 87 13.30 8.77 -10.43
CA PHE A 87 13.49 9.14 -9.02
C PHE A 87 14.24 8.05 -8.24
N ILE A 88 13.95 6.78 -8.53
CA ILE A 88 14.58 5.62 -7.89
C ILE A 88 16.09 5.58 -8.13
N ASP A 89 16.53 5.96 -9.33
CA ASP A 89 17.94 6.01 -9.67
C ASP A 89 18.74 7.02 -8.82
N LYS A 90 18.08 8.11 -8.36
CA LYS A 90 18.70 9.14 -7.53
C LYS A 90 18.72 8.79 -6.04
N ILE A 91 17.68 8.16 -5.53
CA ILE A 91 17.52 7.85 -4.10
C ILE A 91 18.12 6.48 -3.76
N GLY A 92 18.14 5.57 -4.72
CA GLY A 92 18.61 4.19 -4.55
C GLY A 92 17.51 3.23 -4.12
N TYR A 93 17.58 2.01 -4.65
CA TYR A 93 16.57 0.96 -4.48
C TYR A 93 16.19 0.65 -3.03
N ARG A 94 17.16 0.71 -2.11
CA ARG A 94 16.92 0.36 -0.70
C ARG A 94 16.05 1.39 0.00
N ALA A 95 16.35 2.67 -0.20
CA ALA A 95 15.59 3.75 0.40
C ALA A 95 14.18 3.81 -0.21
N SER A 96 14.07 3.63 -1.52
CA SER A 96 12.78 3.58 -2.22
C SER A 96 11.90 2.45 -1.69
N ALA A 97 12.44 1.23 -1.55
CA ALA A 97 11.69 0.08 -1.04
C ALA A 97 11.18 0.30 0.40
N VAL A 98 11.99 0.86 1.29
CA VAL A 98 11.54 1.17 2.65
C VAL A 98 10.47 2.25 2.64
N LEU A 99 10.67 3.30 1.86
CA LEU A 99 9.75 4.43 1.79
C LEU A 99 8.38 4.00 1.25
N SER A 100 8.34 3.19 0.19
CA SER A 100 7.09 2.67 -0.38
C SER A 100 6.31 1.82 0.62
N HIS A 101 6.99 0.96 1.37
CA HIS A 101 6.33 0.13 2.38
C HIS A 101 5.76 0.97 3.54
N VAL A 102 6.46 2.01 3.96
CA VAL A 102 5.96 2.95 4.97
C VAL A 102 4.71 3.67 4.48
N PHE A 103 4.74 4.23 3.27
CA PHE A 103 3.58 4.91 2.68
C PHE A 103 2.41 3.96 2.44
N ALA A 104 2.67 2.73 1.98
CA ALA A 104 1.62 1.72 1.80
C ALA A 104 0.97 1.34 3.13
N ALA A 105 1.76 1.17 4.20
CA ALA A 105 1.26 0.88 5.53
C ALA A 105 0.40 2.03 6.09
N VAL A 106 0.89 3.25 5.98
CA VAL A 106 0.14 4.45 6.39
C VAL A 106 -1.14 4.58 5.58
N GLY A 107 -1.07 4.40 4.26
CA GLY A 107 -2.24 4.43 3.38
C GLY A 107 -3.31 3.42 3.76
N LEU A 108 -2.94 2.18 4.10
CA LEU A 108 -3.87 1.14 4.55
C LEU A 108 -4.52 1.48 5.90
N ILE A 109 -3.75 2.05 6.84
CA ILE A 109 -4.29 2.50 8.13
C ILE A 109 -5.29 3.64 7.89
N LEU A 110 -4.93 4.62 7.06
CA LEU A 110 -5.81 5.74 6.72
C LEU A 110 -7.08 5.26 6.00
N LEU A 111 -6.98 4.25 5.17
CA LEU A 111 -8.12 3.67 4.46
C LEU A 111 -9.19 3.10 5.42
N THR A 112 -8.79 2.67 6.61
CA THR A 112 -9.72 2.19 7.63
C THR A 112 -10.22 3.28 8.56
N VAL A 113 -9.41 4.30 8.85
CA VAL A 113 -9.72 5.34 9.84
C VAL A 113 -10.44 6.54 9.22
N LEU A 114 -10.00 7.01 8.04
CA LEU A 114 -10.53 8.22 7.44
C LEU A 114 -12.04 8.16 7.11
N PRO A 115 -12.60 7.06 6.59
CA PRO A 115 -14.03 6.99 6.31
C PRO A 115 -14.91 7.13 7.55
N GLU A 116 -14.38 6.78 8.73
CA GLU A 116 -15.11 6.91 10.00
C GLU A 116 -15.02 8.32 10.60
N VAL A 117 -13.91 9.02 10.33
CA VAL A 117 -13.65 10.36 10.91
C VAL A 117 -14.25 11.48 10.08
N PHE A 118 -14.32 11.33 8.76
CA PHE A 118 -14.84 12.36 7.88
C PHE A 118 -16.36 12.31 7.77
N THR A 119 -16.99 13.47 7.74
CA THR A 119 -18.45 13.64 7.52
C THR A 119 -18.91 13.02 6.19
N SER A 120 -18.02 12.96 5.19
CA SER A 120 -18.26 12.29 3.91
C SER A 120 -17.28 11.12 3.76
N PRO A 121 -17.75 9.86 3.88
CA PRO A 121 -16.91 8.67 3.75
C PRO A 121 -16.14 8.61 2.43
N PHE A 122 -16.73 9.11 1.35
CA PHE A 122 -16.12 9.16 0.03
C PHE A 122 -14.85 10.02 -0.01
N VAL A 123 -14.86 11.21 0.63
CA VAL A 123 -13.69 12.10 0.68
C VAL A 123 -12.57 11.47 1.49
N GLY A 124 -12.90 10.83 2.61
CA GLY A 124 -11.95 10.10 3.43
C GLY A 124 -11.27 8.97 2.64
N LEU A 125 -12.06 8.18 1.91
CA LEU A 125 -11.57 7.12 1.04
C LEU A 125 -10.69 7.66 -0.08
N LEU A 126 -11.06 8.78 -0.71
CA LEU A 126 -10.29 9.40 -1.78
C LEU A 126 -8.88 9.79 -1.31
N ILE A 127 -8.77 10.46 -0.16
CA ILE A 127 -7.48 10.86 0.43
C ILE A 127 -6.64 9.64 0.77
N ALA A 128 -7.25 8.64 1.40
CA ALA A 128 -6.56 7.40 1.75
C ALA A 128 -6.03 6.66 0.52
N VAL A 129 -6.82 6.58 -0.55
CA VAL A 129 -6.44 5.96 -1.82
C VAL A 129 -5.27 6.69 -2.48
N ILE A 130 -5.24 8.02 -2.45
CA ILE A 130 -4.13 8.81 -2.98
C ILE A 130 -2.83 8.48 -2.23
N ILE A 131 -2.85 8.49 -0.90
CA ILE A 131 -1.69 8.18 -0.07
C ILE A 131 -1.23 6.73 -0.28
N TYR A 132 -2.18 5.80 -0.34
CA TYR A 132 -1.91 4.41 -0.63
C TYR A 132 -1.28 4.19 -2.01
N ALA A 133 -1.81 4.85 -3.04
CA ALA A 133 -1.29 4.77 -4.40
C ALA A 133 0.14 5.31 -4.51
N VAL A 134 0.45 6.40 -3.78
CA VAL A 134 1.82 6.93 -3.68
C VAL A 134 2.77 5.92 -3.06
N GLY A 135 2.32 5.12 -2.08
CA GLY A 135 3.14 4.09 -1.45
C GLY A 135 3.52 2.90 -2.35
N ARG A 136 3.00 2.82 -3.56
CA ARG A 136 3.21 1.68 -4.48
C ARG A 136 4.28 1.90 -5.54
N PHE A 137 5.14 2.93 -5.39
CA PHE A 137 6.15 3.31 -6.41
C PHE A 137 7.39 2.38 -6.47
N THR A 138 7.32 1.20 -5.95
CA THR A 138 8.31 0.12 -6.10
C THR A 138 7.68 -1.02 -6.86
#